data_0d3fb720977b44e6224ee074012fd42d
#
_entry.id   0d3fb720977b44e6224ee074012fd42d
#
_cell.length_a   1.000
_cell.length_b   1.000
_cell.length_c   1.000
_cell.angle_alpha   90.00
_cell.angle_beta   90.00
_cell.angle_gamma   90.00
#
_symmetry.space_group_name_H-M   'P 1'
#
loop_
_entity.id
_entity.type
_entity.pdbx_description
1 polymer ?
#
loop_
_entity_poly.entity_id
_entity_poly.type
_entity_poly.pdbx_seq_one_letter_code
_entity_poly.pdbx_strand_id
1 'polypeptide(L)'
;MKVLVTGAAGFIGGQLMHALWKNGHTAIGVDNYSYGSADNLHFDDHDFSADVIKMDIRDKEGMKALFEQEKFDIVYNIAGIAPLPDCQSDPVEAVSVNTLGLVNVLENARRTGVKHVIQASTNAMYENETEFPTVESKFNPPT
;
A
#
# COMPACT_ATOMS: atom_id res chain seq x y z
N MET A 1 5.42 14.29 10.22
CA MET A 1 4.09 13.67 10.04
C MET A 1 4.21 12.20 10.37
N LYS A 2 3.13 11.57 10.89
CA LYS A 2 3.05 10.13 11.08
C LYS A 2 2.31 9.51 9.88
N VAL A 3 2.92 8.54 9.25
CA VAL A 3 2.48 7.99 7.95
C VAL A 3 2.31 6.48 8.07
N LEU A 4 1.19 5.95 7.57
CA LEU A 4 1.00 4.52 7.37
C LEU A 4 1.36 4.14 5.93
N VAL A 5 2.13 3.07 5.78
CA VAL A 5 2.40 2.43 4.47
C VAL A 5 1.91 0.99 4.53
N THR A 6 0.87 0.64 3.77
CA THR A 6 0.47 -0.76 3.59
C THR A 6 1.21 -1.38 2.43
N GLY A 7 1.49 -2.70 2.47
CA GLY A 7 2.38 -3.33 1.52
C GLY A 7 3.85 -2.91 1.71
N ALA A 8 4.21 -2.60 2.97
CA ALA A 8 5.49 -2.00 3.33
C ALA A 8 6.70 -2.89 3.03
N ALA A 9 6.56 -4.22 3.09
CA ALA A 9 7.61 -5.18 2.76
C ALA A 9 7.69 -5.51 1.26
N GLY A 10 6.84 -4.88 0.43
CA GLY A 10 6.95 -4.92 -1.03
C GLY A 10 8.05 -4.01 -1.54
N PHE A 11 8.42 -4.16 -2.84
CA PHE A 11 9.47 -3.37 -3.47
C PHE A 11 9.19 -1.85 -3.38
N ILE A 12 7.99 -1.41 -3.74
CA ILE A 12 7.61 0.01 -3.68
C ILE A 12 7.46 0.47 -2.23
N GLY A 13 6.81 -0.37 -1.39
CA GLY A 13 6.55 -0.03 0.01
C GLY A 13 7.83 0.21 0.81
N GLY A 14 8.83 -0.67 0.69
CA GLY A 14 10.12 -0.51 1.37
C GLY A 14 10.86 0.76 0.94
N GLN A 15 10.92 1.05 -0.36
CA GLN A 15 11.52 2.30 -0.87
C GLN A 15 10.78 3.55 -0.36
N LEU A 16 9.45 3.48 -0.24
CA LEU A 16 8.66 4.57 0.29
C LEU A 16 8.90 4.78 1.79
N MET A 17 8.98 3.70 2.58
CA MET A 17 9.36 3.77 4.00
C MET A 17 10.70 4.50 4.16
N HIS A 18 11.71 4.11 3.39
CA HIS A 18 13.03 4.72 3.42
C HIS A 18 13.00 6.21 3.01
N ALA A 19 12.30 6.55 1.94
CA ALA A 19 12.16 7.93 1.48
C ALA A 19 11.44 8.81 2.52
N LEU A 20 10.40 8.31 3.18
CA LEU A 20 9.69 9.03 4.23
C LEU A 20 10.59 9.30 5.44
N TRP A 21 11.33 8.27 5.89
CA TRP A 21 12.28 8.41 6.98
C TRP A 21 13.38 9.44 6.67
N LYS A 22 13.99 9.37 5.48
CA LYS A 22 15.00 10.37 5.05
C LYS A 22 14.49 11.81 5.03
N ASN A 23 13.18 11.98 4.83
CA ASN A 23 12.54 13.30 4.88
C ASN A 23 12.01 13.68 6.28
N GLY A 24 12.41 12.96 7.32
CA GLY A 24 12.07 13.27 8.71
C GLY A 24 10.63 12.95 9.11
N HIS A 25 9.99 12.01 8.41
CA HIS A 25 8.66 11.52 8.76
C HIS A 25 8.77 10.23 9.58
N THR A 26 7.79 9.99 10.45
CA THR A 26 7.64 8.70 11.14
C THR A 26 6.75 7.81 10.27
N ALA A 27 7.31 6.75 9.70
CA ALA A 27 6.57 5.78 8.92
C ALA A 27 6.34 4.50 9.74
N ILE A 28 5.12 3.99 9.72
CA ILE A 28 4.75 2.67 10.24
C ILE A 28 4.27 1.85 9.05
N GLY A 29 4.80 0.64 8.90
CA GLY A 29 4.43 -0.28 7.85
C GLY A 29 3.41 -1.33 8.31
N VAL A 30 2.60 -1.79 7.38
CA VAL A 30 1.77 -3.00 7.52
C VAL A 30 1.99 -3.88 6.29
N ASP A 31 2.28 -5.16 6.52
CA ASP A 31 2.41 -6.16 5.45
C ASP A 31 2.06 -7.55 5.98
N ASN A 32 1.40 -8.38 5.19
CA ASN A 32 1.14 -9.78 5.55
C ASN A 32 2.25 -10.74 5.07
N TYR A 33 3.21 -10.20 4.30
CA TYR A 33 4.34 -10.93 3.69
C TYR A 33 3.93 -12.00 2.67
N SER A 34 2.75 -11.90 2.07
CA SER A 34 2.34 -12.83 0.99
C SER A 34 3.21 -12.65 -0.26
N TYR A 35 3.61 -11.42 -0.58
CA TYR A 35 4.49 -11.05 -1.69
C TYR A 35 5.70 -10.23 -1.23
N GLY A 36 5.64 -9.68 -0.03
CA GLY A 36 6.70 -8.90 0.57
C GLY A 36 7.84 -9.77 1.11
N SER A 37 9.04 -9.19 1.15
CA SER A 37 10.23 -9.79 1.78
C SER A 37 10.82 -8.83 2.81
N ALA A 38 11.34 -9.39 3.90
CA ALA A 38 12.10 -8.60 4.88
C ALA A 38 13.32 -7.92 4.24
N ASP A 39 13.88 -8.48 3.18
CA ASP A 39 15.03 -7.91 2.47
C ASP A 39 14.73 -6.52 1.88
N ASN A 40 13.46 -6.23 1.56
CA ASN A 40 13.04 -4.92 1.08
C ASN A 40 13.00 -3.84 2.18
N LEU A 41 13.22 -4.22 3.43
CA LEU A 41 13.20 -3.33 4.59
C LEU A 41 14.60 -2.96 5.09
N HIS A 42 15.65 -3.61 4.54
CA HIS A 42 17.04 -3.37 4.92
C HIS A 42 17.71 -2.41 3.94
N PHE A 43 18.21 -1.32 4.47
CA PHE A 43 19.01 -0.31 3.75
C PHE A 43 20.34 -0.13 4.48
N ASP A 44 21.37 0.34 3.79
CA ASP A 44 22.71 0.53 4.39
C ASP A 44 22.69 1.47 5.60
N ASP A 45 21.74 2.40 5.63
CA ASP A 45 21.61 3.44 6.65
C ASP A 45 20.45 3.22 7.63
N HIS A 46 19.53 2.27 7.38
CA HIS A 46 18.42 1.97 8.28
C HIS A 46 17.76 0.60 8.02
N ASP A 47 17.30 -0.05 9.10
CA ASP A 47 16.52 -1.28 9.07
C ASP A 47 15.10 -1.01 9.59
N PHE A 48 14.10 -1.18 8.71
CA PHE A 48 12.69 -0.94 9.01
C PHE A 48 11.94 -2.17 9.52
N SER A 49 12.62 -3.30 9.77
CA SER A 49 11.95 -4.55 10.20
C SER A 49 11.13 -4.38 11.48
N ALA A 50 11.57 -3.52 12.39
CA ALA A 50 10.85 -3.22 13.62
C ALA A 50 9.68 -2.24 13.44
N ASP A 51 9.65 -1.51 12.32
CA ASP A 51 8.63 -0.51 12.01
C ASP A 51 7.49 -1.09 11.17
N VAL A 52 7.56 -2.39 10.80
CA VAL A 52 6.54 -3.08 10.01
C VAL A 52 5.80 -4.10 10.86
N ILE A 53 4.51 -3.88 10.98
CA ILE A 53 3.58 -4.78 11.68
C ILE A 53 3.12 -5.86 10.70
N LYS A 54 3.32 -7.13 11.06
CA LYS A 54 2.79 -8.25 10.27
C LYS A 54 1.29 -8.33 10.45
N MET A 55 0.54 -7.86 9.45
CA MET A 55 -0.92 -7.82 9.49
C MET A 55 -1.48 -7.79 8.06
N ASP A 56 -2.64 -8.41 7.86
CA ASP A 56 -3.42 -8.27 6.63
C ASP A 56 -4.29 -7.01 6.70
N ILE A 57 -4.35 -6.23 5.62
CA ILE A 57 -5.21 -5.03 5.56
C ILE A 57 -6.70 -5.35 5.70
N ARG A 58 -7.11 -6.61 5.53
CA ARG A 58 -8.47 -7.11 5.75
C ARG A 58 -8.78 -7.38 7.22
N ASP A 59 -7.79 -7.43 8.10
CA ASP A 59 -8.01 -7.58 9.54
C ASP A 59 -8.67 -6.32 10.10
N LYS A 60 -9.99 -6.39 10.28
CA LYS A 60 -10.81 -5.26 10.70
C LYS A 60 -10.44 -4.75 12.08
N GLU A 61 -10.26 -5.66 13.02
CA GLU A 61 -9.99 -5.30 14.42
C GLU A 61 -8.55 -4.82 14.60
N GLY A 62 -7.58 -5.50 13.98
CA GLY A 62 -6.19 -5.09 14.01
C GLY A 62 -5.98 -3.72 13.36
N MET A 63 -6.52 -3.50 12.17
CA MET A 63 -6.43 -2.21 11.48
C MET A 63 -7.12 -1.10 12.27
N LYS A 64 -8.31 -1.36 12.83
CA LYS A 64 -9.01 -0.39 13.67
C LYS A 64 -8.15 0.01 14.89
N ALA A 65 -7.64 -0.96 15.63
CA ALA A 65 -6.79 -0.71 16.79
C ALA A 65 -5.55 0.11 16.41
N LEU A 66 -4.89 -0.25 15.31
CA LEU A 66 -3.71 0.46 14.80
C LEU A 66 -4.02 1.93 14.48
N PHE A 67 -5.09 2.20 13.74
CA PHE A 67 -5.47 3.57 13.39
C PHE A 67 -5.86 4.42 14.62
N GLU A 68 -6.58 3.82 15.57
CA GLU A 68 -6.99 4.49 16.81
C GLU A 68 -5.79 4.82 17.72
N GLN A 69 -4.80 3.92 17.76
CA GLN A 69 -3.59 4.09 18.58
C GLN A 69 -2.65 5.12 17.95
N GLU A 70 -2.34 4.99 16.67
CA GLU A 70 -1.23 5.69 16.03
C GLU A 70 -1.59 7.08 15.51
N LYS A 71 -2.86 7.34 15.19
CA LYS A 71 -3.33 8.66 14.71
C LYS A 71 -2.55 9.17 13.51
N PHE A 72 -2.63 8.47 12.40
CA PHE A 72 -1.91 8.80 11.17
C PHE A 72 -2.37 10.13 10.55
N ASP A 73 -1.42 10.89 10.01
CA ASP A 73 -1.69 12.08 9.20
C ASP A 73 -2.02 11.70 7.76
N ILE A 74 -1.27 10.74 7.21
CA ILE A 74 -1.33 10.30 5.80
C ILE A 74 -1.27 8.77 5.76
N VAL A 75 -1.95 8.18 4.79
CA VAL A 75 -1.88 6.75 4.46
C VAL A 75 -1.47 6.58 3.00
N TYR A 76 -0.44 5.78 2.76
CA TYR A 76 -0.11 5.22 1.44
C TYR A 76 -0.59 3.77 1.40
N ASN A 77 -1.66 3.52 0.65
CA ASN A 77 -2.18 2.16 0.47
C ASN A 77 -1.56 1.55 -0.80
N ILE A 78 -0.47 0.81 -0.58
CA ILE A 78 0.30 0.15 -1.64
C ILE A 78 0.00 -1.35 -1.68
N ALA A 79 -0.52 -1.92 -0.58
CA ALA A 79 -0.89 -3.33 -0.51
C ALA A 79 -1.89 -3.72 -1.60
N GLY A 80 -1.62 -4.81 -2.28
CA GLY A 80 -2.50 -5.37 -3.31
C GLY A 80 -1.87 -6.57 -4.01
N ILE A 81 -2.71 -7.37 -4.64
CA ILE A 81 -2.29 -8.45 -5.54
C ILE A 81 -2.29 -7.88 -6.95
N ALA A 82 -1.09 -7.71 -7.53
CA ALA A 82 -0.90 -7.09 -8.84
C ALA A 82 -0.57 -8.10 -9.97
N PRO A 83 0.13 -9.23 -9.74
CA PRO A 83 0.45 -10.16 -10.80
C PRO A 83 -0.81 -10.74 -11.43
N LEU A 84 -0.97 -10.53 -12.75
CA LEU A 84 -2.15 -10.99 -13.48
C LEU A 84 -2.39 -12.51 -13.38
N PRO A 85 -1.36 -13.39 -13.46
CA PRO A 85 -1.55 -14.82 -13.27
C PRO A 85 -2.15 -15.18 -11.91
N ASP A 86 -1.75 -14.48 -10.84
CA ASP A 86 -2.24 -14.73 -9.49
C ASP A 86 -3.69 -14.26 -9.35
N CYS A 87 -4.01 -13.08 -9.91
CA CYS A 87 -5.38 -12.58 -9.97
C CYS A 87 -6.32 -13.52 -10.76
N GLN A 88 -5.81 -14.19 -11.79
CA GLN A 88 -6.58 -15.14 -12.59
C GLN A 88 -6.73 -16.50 -11.89
N SER A 89 -5.72 -16.92 -11.14
CA SER A 89 -5.75 -18.22 -10.42
C SER A 89 -6.69 -18.18 -9.22
N ASP A 90 -6.76 -17.03 -8.52
CA ASP A 90 -7.69 -16.81 -7.39
C ASP A 90 -8.28 -15.39 -7.45
N PRO A 91 -9.30 -15.18 -8.30
CA PRO A 91 -9.94 -13.88 -8.44
C PRO A 91 -10.69 -13.44 -7.16
N VAL A 92 -11.14 -14.39 -6.34
CA VAL A 92 -11.82 -14.08 -5.07
C VAL A 92 -10.84 -13.47 -4.08
N GLU A 93 -9.67 -14.06 -3.94
CA GLU A 93 -8.61 -13.52 -3.10
C GLU A 93 -8.14 -12.15 -3.62
N ALA A 94 -7.91 -12.01 -4.92
CA ALA A 94 -7.50 -10.74 -5.53
C ALA A 94 -8.53 -9.62 -5.26
N VAL A 95 -9.83 -9.87 -5.46
CA VAL A 95 -10.89 -8.90 -5.15
C VAL A 95 -10.98 -8.63 -3.65
N SER A 96 -10.85 -9.66 -2.82
CA SER A 96 -10.86 -9.53 -1.36
C SER A 96 -9.77 -8.59 -0.87
N VAL A 97 -8.52 -8.79 -1.31
CA VAL A 97 -7.40 -7.92 -0.91
C VAL A 97 -7.56 -6.52 -1.53
N ASN A 98 -7.72 -6.44 -2.86
CA ASN A 98 -7.67 -5.17 -3.58
C ASN A 98 -8.89 -4.28 -3.35
N THR A 99 -10.04 -4.86 -3.00
CA THR A 99 -11.29 -4.09 -2.80
C THR A 99 -11.68 -4.04 -1.33
N LEU A 100 -11.88 -5.19 -0.67
CA LEU A 100 -12.31 -5.17 0.74
C LEU A 100 -11.20 -4.65 1.66
N GLY A 101 -9.94 -4.99 1.38
CA GLY A 101 -8.80 -4.43 2.10
C GLY A 101 -8.73 -2.91 1.97
N LEU A 102 -8.88 -2.38 0.74
CA LEU A 102 -8.94 -0.92 0.52
C LEU A 102 -10.09 -0.27 1.29
N VAL A 103 -11.30 -0.84 1.24
CA VAL A 103 -12.46 -0.30 1.98
C VAL A 103 -12.19 -0.25 3.47
N ASN A 104 -11.54 -1.29 4.03
CA ASN A 104 -11.17 -1.32 5.45
C ASN A 104 -10.17 -0.20 5.79
N VAL A 105 -9.15 0.03 4.96
CA VAL A 105 -8.19 1.13 5.13
C VAL A 105 -8.90 2.48 5.07
N LEU A 106 -9.73 2.72 4.06
CA LEU A 106 -10.45 3.98 3.86
C LEU A 106 -11.41 4.30 5.02
N GLU A 107 -12.15 3.29 5.52
CA GLU A 107 -13.08 3.48 6.62
C GLU A 107 -12.36 3.82 7.92
N ASN A 108 -11.23 3.17 8.22
CA ASN A 108 -10.43 3.52 9.38
C ASN A 108 -9.79 4.91 9.24
N ALA A 109 -9.30 5.26 8.06
CA ALA A 109 -8.78 6.60 7.78
C ALA A 109 -9.84 7.68 7.99
N ARG A 110 -11.07 7.46 7.48
CA ARG A 110 -12.20 8.38 7.67
C ARG A 110 -12.57 8.55 9.15
N ARG A 111 -12.63 7.44 9.91
CA ARG A 111 -13.01 7.45 11.33
C ARG A 111 -12.00 8.15 12.21
N THR A 112 -10.72 8.07 11.88
CA THR A 112 -9.64 8.63 12.69
C THR A 112 -9.16 10.00 12.22
N GLY A 113 -9.75 10.53 11.13
CA GLY A 113 -9.47 11.89 10.64
C GLY A 113 -8.15 12.00 9.89
N VAL A 114 -7.71 10.93 9.22
CA VAL A 114 -6.57 10.98 8.29
C VAL A 114 -6.82 12.03 7.21
N LYS A 115 -5.80 12.87 6.96
CA LYS A 115 -5.94 14.02 6.04
C LYS A 115 -5.91 13.60 4.57
N HIS A 116 -5.07 12.63 4.23
CA HIS A 116 -4.88 12.15 2.86
C HIS A 116 -4.68 10.65 2.83
N VAL A 117 -5.35 9.98 1.89
CA VAL A 117 -5.08 8.59 1.51
C VAL A 117 -4.61 8.59 0.06
N ILE A 118 -3.41 8.08 -0.17
CA ILE A 118 -2.82 7.90 -1.50
C ILE A 118 -2.96 6.42 -1.84
N GLN A 119 -3.76 6.11 -2.86
CA GLN A 119 -3.99 4.75 -3.33
C GLN A 119 -3.11 4.44 -4.53
N ALA A 120 -2.35 3.35 -4.48
CA ALA A 120 -1.70 2.83 -5.68
C ALA A 120 -2.77 2.39 -6.69
N SER A 121 -2.68 2.93 -7.90
CA SER A 121 -3.53 2.57 -9.03
C SER A 121 -2.81 1.55 -9.93
N THR A 122 -3.23 1.41 -11.17
CA THR A 122 -2.71 0.41 -12.10
C THR A 122 -2.27 1.05 -13.40
N ASN A 123 -1.21 0.52 -14.01
CA ASN A 123 -0.77 0.88 -15.37
C ASN A 123 -1.72 0.34 -16.46
N ALA A 124 -2.61 -0.62 -16.13
CA ALA A 124 -3.62 -1.12 -17.06
C ALA A 124 -4.54 -0.02 -17.62
N MET A 125 -4.63 1.12 -16.92
CA MET A 125 -5.34 2.30 -17.39
C MET A 125 -4.78 2.85 -18.71
N TYR A 126 -3.54 2.50 -19.08
CA TYR A 126 -2.82 2.96 -20.26
C TYR A 126 -2.47 1.81 -21.22
N GLU A 127 -3.05 0.63 -21.04
CA GLU A 127 -2.68 -0.59 -21.76
C GLU A 127 -2.85 -0.48 -23.29
N ASN A 128 -3.85 0.30 -23.72
CA ASN A 128 -4.15 0.51 -25.14
C ASN A 128 -3.43 1.73 -25.74
N GLU A 129 -2.52 2.37 -25.00
CA GLU A 129 -1.80 3.53 -25.51
C GLU A 129 -0.67 3.10 -26.46
N THR A 130 -0.62 3.74 -27.63
CA THR A 130 0.37 3.46 -28.67
C THR A 130 1.44 4.51 -28.82
N GLU A 131 1.27 5.67 -28.15
CA GLU A 131 2.25 6.76 -28.16
C GLU A 131 3.09 6.75 -26.88
N PHE A 132 4.39 6.82 -27.03
CA PHE A 132 5.36 6.80 -25.93
C PHE A 132 6.27 8.04 -25.96
N PRO A 133 6.63 8.62 -24.81
CA PRO A 133 6.18 8.26 -23.46
C PRO A 133 4.70 8.55 -23.25
N THR A 134 4.02 7.64 -22.53
CA THR A 134 2.62 7.80 -22.15
C THR A 134 2.46 8.99 -21.20
N VAL A 135 1.53 9.89 -21.50
CA VAL A 135 1.23 11.05 -20.67
C VAL A 135 -0.07 10.84 -19.87
N GLU A 136 -0.18 11.44 -18.70
CA GLU A 136 -1.32 11.25 -17.77
C GLU A 136 -2.69 11.62 -18.38
N SER A 137 -2.71 12.53 -19.39
CA SER A 137 -3.95 12.93 -20.06
C SER A 137 -4.53 11.86 -21.00
N LYS A 138 -3.78 10.81 -21.31
CA LYS A 138 -4.20 9.72 -22.23
C LYS A 138 -4.74 8.51 -21.47
N PHE A 139 -5.77 8.74 -20.68
CA PHE A 139 -6.48 7.69 -19.98
C PHE A 139 -7.41 6.94 -20.92
N ASN A 140 -7.10 5.67 -21.19
CA ASN A 140 -7.96 4.72 -21.90
C ASN A 140 -8.35 3.60 -20.94
N PRO A 141 -9.60 3.58 -20.41
CA PRO A 141 -10.03 2.49 -19.56
C PRO A 141 -9.96 1.16 -20.33
N PRO A 142 -9.53 0.05 -19.72
CA PRO A 142 -9.60 -1.26 -20.32
C PRO A 142 -11.03 -1.59 -20.71
N THR A 143 -11.22 -2.15 -21.90
CA THR A 143 -12.53 -2.58 -22.44
C THR A 143 -12.93 -3.94 -21.89
#